data_c3c255c000710b2527a9f9d4a725b6dc
#
_entry.id   c3c255c000710b2527a9f9d4a725b6dc
#
_cell.length_a   1.000
_cell.length_b   1.000
_cell.length_c   1.000
_cell.angle_alpha   90.00
_cell.angle_beta   90.00
_cell.angle_gamma   90.00
#
_symmetry.space_group_name_H-M   'P 1'
#
loop_
_entity.id
_entity.type
_entity.pdbx_description
1 polymer ?
#
loop_
_entity_poly.entity_id
_entity_poly.type
_entity_poly.pdbx_seq_one_letter_code
_entity_poly.pdbx_strand_id
1 'polypeptide(L)'
;MSEGEKKEKKERRLSLYAKILIAVGCVWAVFFALSFSKSFDDWYVNNIFPLIQGVVARIFNIFPFAAGEIIMYLGAVTLIVTIIWSVVFGIFKLVRRIRRKSAKKSRIYRTYMKVILVIAVCFLWMYLFHWWIPYNGHVMGEPAAEERRGYTIEEYRYVWRLISVKFRDSQKAVPRDENGRIIYPDKKTAYEAVIRSMKNLSERYPRLKGYYGTPKAAKCSDVLDWMGIGGYTYPYTMEITYNKYTSDLYWYVLIAHETAHYKGFYKENEGEFMGMLAAVLSDDPIMVYAGCEDSYYFLSAALMNALVDQYGMKEGLQIFRQFMQEDAELMPDEDLAYRDEMDAYEAAEEAYAADSHPLEQYSDTAAEAADVGWDTQEAVSAENYYDDGTRLFMDYFMGEKAKGTK
;
A
#
# COMPACT_ATOMS: atom_id res chain seq x y z
N MET A 1 23.79 45.23 58.95
CA MET A 1 24.26 45.05 57.56
C MET A 1 24.10 43.57 57.25
N SER A 2 23.13 43.21 56.45
CA SER A 2 22.69 41.87 56.17
C SER A 2 23.61 41.22 55.12
N GLU A 3 24.22 40.13 55.49
CA GLU A 3 24.86 39.24 54.50
C GLU A 3 23.80 38.56 53.65
N GLY A 4 23.76 38.95 52.38
CA GLY A 4 22.84 38.37 51.44
C GLY A 4 23.26 36.92 51.10
N GLU A 5 22.40 35.98 51.44
CA GLU A 5 22.47 34.61 50.92
C GLU A 5 22.42 34.60 49.39
N LYS A 6 23.55 34.50 48.75
CA LYS A 6 23.63 34.08 47.35
C LYS A 6 23.18 32.62 47.28
N LYS A 7 21.89 32.38 47.00
CA LYS A 7 21.43 31.08 46.53
C LYS A 7 22.10 30.77 45.19
N GLU A 8 23.18 30.00 45.20
CA GLU A 8 23.71 29.37 44.01
C GLU A 8 22.62 28.59 43.30
N LYS A 9 22.18 29.08 42.15
CA LYS A 9 21.33 28.29 41.22
C LYS A 9 22.16 27.10 40.79
N LYS A 10 21.95 25.95 41.44
CA LYS A 10 22.55 24.68 41.05
C LYS A 10 22.09 24.38 39.61
N GLU A 11 22.94 24.61 38.64
CA GLU A 11 22.67 24.25 37.24
C GLU A 11 22.25 22.78 37.18
N ARG A 12 21.01 22.52 36.80
CA ARG A 12 20.50 21.15 36.61
C ARG A 12 21.16 20.56 35.36
N ARG A 13 22.32 19.93 35.53
CA ARG A 13 22.96 19.18 34.46
C ARG A 13 22.00 18.09 33.96
N LEU A 14 21.73 18.10 32.65
CA LEU A 14 20.94 17.06 32.00
C LEU A 14 21.59 15.69 32.20
N SER A 15 20.76 14.66 32.47
CA SER A 15 21.25 13.29 32.56
C SER A 15 21.80 12.84 31.18
N LEU A 16 22.72 11.88 31.18
CA LEU A 16 23.27 11.30 29.93
C LEU A 16 22.14 10.79 29.03
N TYR A 17 21.12 10.12 29.60
CA TYR A 17 19.92 9.68 28.88
C TYR A 17 19.20 10.85 28.17
N ALA A 18 18.98 11.97 28.84
CA ALA A 18 18.35 13.14 28.22
C ALA A 18 19.21 13.74 27.10
N LYS A 19 20.54 13.80 27.29
CA LYS A 19 21.46 14.29 26.27
C LYS A 19 21.43 13.44 25.01
N ILE A 20 21.41 12.10 25.16
CA ILE A 20 21.32 11.15 24.05
C ILE A 20 19.99 11.36 23.31
N LEU A 21 18.86 11.42 24.01
CA LEU A 21 17.55 11.62 23.36
C LEU A 21 17.47 12.96 22.61
N ILE A 22 18.04 14.02 23.17
CA ILE A 22 18.09 15.33 22.48
C ILE A 22 18.92 15.23 21.22
N ALA A 23 20.12 14.62 21.30
CA ALA A 23 20.99 14.44 20.13
C ALA A 23 20.29 13.61 19.04
N VAL A 24 19.66 12.49 19.40
CA VAL A 24 18.88 11.65 18.49
C VAL A 24 17.72 12.44 17.88
N GLY A 25 16.99 13.21 18.69
CA GLY A 25 15.91 14.08 18.21
C GLY A 25 16.38 15.18 17.27
N CYS A 26 17.55 15.79 17.53
CA CYS A 26 18.12 16.79 16.62
C CYS A 26 18.51 16.18 15.27
N VAL A 27 19.11 15.00 15.26
CA VAL A 27 19.45 14.31 14.00
C VAL A 27 18.18 13.90 13.25
N TRP A 28 17.16 13.41 13.96
CA TRP A 28 15.86 13.12 13.35
C TRP A 28 15.25 14.37 12.70
N ALA A 29 15.28 15.52 13.40
CA ALA A 29 14.75 16.78 12.90
C ALA A 29 15.49 17.26 11.63
N VAL A 30 16.79 16.99 11.51
CA VAL A 30 17.55 17.30 10.29
C VAL A 30 17.05 16.47 9.12
N PHE A 31 16.90 15.14 9.28
CA PHE A 31 16.39 14.29 8.21
C PHE A 31 14.92 14.61 7.86
N PHE A 32 14.12 14.93 8.87
CA PHE A 32 12.75 15.39 8.64
C PHE A 32 12.71 16.72 7.87
N ALA A 33 13.63 17.66 8.16
CA ALA A 33 13.75 18.89 7.38
C ALA A 33 14.24 18.64 5.94
N LEU A 34 15.16 17.69 5.73
CA LEU A 34 15.62 17.29 4.40
C LEU A 34 14.50 16.66 3.57
N SER A 35 13.54 15.96 4.20
CA SER A 35 12.40 15.33 3.52
C SER A 35 11.36 16.31 2.96
N PHE A 36 11.53 17.61 3.13
CA PHE A 36 10.78 18.61 2.36
C PHE A 36 11.38 18.88 0.98
N SER A 37 12.52 18.26 0.66
CA SER A 37 13.15 18.31 -0.67
C SER A 37 12.85 17.00 -1.42
N LYS A 38 11.95 17.05 -2.39
CA LYS A 38 11.61 15.90 -3.25
C LYS A 38 12.86 15.26 -3.89
N SER A 39 13.85 16.08 -4.30
CA SER A 39 15.11 15.57 -4.85
C SER A 39 15.94 14.77 -3.84
N PHE A 40 15.89 15.13 -2.55
CA PHE A 40 16.50 14.34 -1.49
C PHE A 40 15.77 13.01 -1.30
N ASP A 41 14.43 13.05 -1.28
CA ASP A 41 13.60 11.86 -1.10
C ASP A 41 13.81 10.88 -2.25
N ASP A 42 13.84 11.35 -3.51
CA ASP A 42 14.13 10.51 -4.68
C ASP A 42 15.53 9.90 -4.61
N TRP A 43 16.52 10.69 -4.22
CA TRP A 43 17.88 10.16 -4.03
C TRP A 43 17.89 9.06 -2.95
N TYR A 44 17.22 9.29 -1.84
CA TYR A 44 17.11 8.33 -0.74
C TYR A 44 16.43 7.03 -1.18
N VAL A 45 15.27 7.12 -1.84
CA VAL A 45 14.50 5.97 -2.30
C VAL A 45 15.26 5.15 -3.34
N ASN A 46 16.04 5.79 -4.19
CA ASN A 46 16.79 5.10 -5.24
C ASN A 46 18.11 4.48 -4.73
N ASN A 47 18.72 5.02 -3.66
CA ASN A 47 20.07 4.62 -3.26
C ASN A 47 20.15 3.99 -1.85
N ILE A 48 19.37 4.46 -0.89
CA ILE A 48 19.46 4.04 0.52
C ILE A 48 18.35 3.08 0.89
N PHE A 49 17.11 3.40 0.53
CA PHE A 49 15.94 2.60 0.87
C PHE A 49 16.05 1.13 0.45
N PRO A 50 16.53 0.76 -0.76
CA PRO A 50 16.65 -0.64 -1.17
C PRO A 50 17.62 -1.45 -0.31
N LEU A 51 18.63 -0.80 0.27
CA LEU A 51 19.57 -1.45 1.19
C LEU A 51 18.91 -1.76 2.53
N ILE A 52 18.19 -0.79 3.09
CA ILE A 52 17.45 -0.93 4.34
C ILE A 52 16.36 -1.98 4.16
N GLN A 53 15.54 -1.84 3.13
CA GLN A 53 14.47 -2.76 2.75
C GLN A 53 15.00 -4.19 2.61
N GLY A 54 16.11 -4.36 1.89
CA GLY A 54 16.69 -5.68 1.67
C GLY A 54 17.21 -6.36 2.95
N VAL A 55 17.70 -5.60 3.93
CA VAL A 55 18.13 -6.14 5.24
C VAL A 55 16.93 -6.46 6.12
N VAL A 56 16.01 -5.50 6.29
CA VAL A 56 14.83 -5.66 7.16
C VAL A 56 13.95 -6.79 6.66
N ALA A 57 13.65 -6.82 5.37
CA ALA A 57 12.81 -7.86 4.78
C ALA A 57 13.41 -9.27 4.95
N ARG A 58 14.73 -9.45 4.82
CA ARG A 58 15.37 -10.77 5.07
C ARG A 58 15.22 -11.23 6.49
N ILE A 59 15.33 -10.32 7.46
CA ILE A 59 15.15 -10.65 8.89
C ILE A 59 13.72 -11.12 9.13
N PHE A 60 12.73 -10.38 8.65
CA PHE A 60 11.33 -10.72 8.88
C PHE A 60 10.81 -11.84 7.99
N ASN A 61 11.44 -12.10 6.85
CA ASN A 61 11.10 -13.24 5.99
C ASN A 61 11.47 -14.62 6.60
N ILE A 62 12.23 -14.65 7.69
CA ILE A 62 12.52 -15.88 8.44
C ILE A 62 11.23 -16.43 9.09
N PHE A 63 10.29 -15.55 9.45
CA PHE A 63 9.04 -15.94 10.10
C PHE A 63 8.02 -16.43 9.06
N PRO A 64 7.32 -17.55 9.30
CA PRO A 64 6.28 -18.05 8.38
C PRO A 64 4.94 -17.32 8.51
N PHE A 65 4.87 -16.28 9.29
CA PHE A 65 3.70 -15.45 9.57
C PHE A 65 4.07 -13.96 9.47
N ALA A 66 3.07 -13.09 9.35
CA ALA A 66 3.25 -11.64 9.33
C ALA A 66 3.69 -11.15 10.72
N ALA A 67 4.99 -10.92 10.91
CA ALA A 67 5.54 -10.44 12.18
C ALA A 67 5.10 -8.99 12.47
N GLY A 68 4.88 -8.18 11.44
CA GLY A 68 4.33 -6.83 11.54
C GLY A 68 2.97 -6.81 12.23
N GLU A 69 2.11 -7.77 11.93
CA GLU A 69 0.80 -7.93 12.57
C GLU A 69 0.94 -8.19 14.09
N ILE A 70 1.86 -9.06 14.48
CA ILE A 70 2.13 -9.32 15.91
C ILE A 70 2.68 -8.07 16.60
N ILE A 71 3.59 -7.34 15.95
CA ILE A 71 4.13 -6.09 16.47
C ILE A 71 3.01 -5.06 16.67
N MET A 72 2.06 -4.98 15.75
CA MET A 72 0.90 -4.10 15.84
C MET A 72 0.01 -4.44 17.04
N TYR A 73 -0.31 -5.73 17.26
CA TYR A 73 -1.07 -6.16 18.44
C TYR A 73 -0.34 -5.87 19.75
N LEU A 74 0.95 -6.21 19.82
CA LEU A 74 1.78 -5.91 21.00
C LEU A 74 1.87 -4.40 21.24
N GLY A 75 1.94 -3.59 20.19
CA GLY A 75 1.91 -2.14 20.25
C GLY A 75 0.60 -1.63 20.86
N ALA A 76 -0.54 -2.12 20.38
CA ALA A 76 -1.86 -1.76 20.89
C ALA A 76 -2.02 -2.13 22.36
N VAL A 77 -1.67 -3.35 22.76
CA VAL A 77 -1.69 -3.79 24.16
C VAL A 77 -0.76 -2.93 25.02
N THR A 78 0.45 -2.65 24.55
CA THR A 78 1.41 -1.80 25.26
C THR A 78 0.86 -0.39 25.46
N LEU A 79 0.21 0.18 24.45
CA LEU A 79 -0.42 1.50 24.53
C LEU A 79 -1.54 1.51 25.60
N ILE A 80 -2.45 0.54 25.56
CA ILE A 80 -3.54 0.39 26.54
C ILE A 80 -2.98 0.28 27.97
N VAL A 81 -2.00 -0.61 28.18
CA VAL A 81 -1.35 -0.79 29.49
C VAL A 81 -0.68 0.51 29.95
N THR A 82 -0.01 1.21 29.05
CA THR A 82 0.65 2.49 29.36
C THR A 82 -0.35 3.55 29.79
N ILE A 83 -1.47 3.67 29.09
CA ILE A 83 -2.56 4.60 29.44
C ILE A 83 -3.12 4.26 30.81
N ILE A 84 -3.56 3.02 31.02
CA ILE A 84 -4.14 2.57 32.29
C ILE A 84 -3.16 2.83 33.45
N TRP A 85 -1.92 2.40 33.31
CA TRP A 85 -0.90 2.61 34.36
C TRP A 85 -0.63 4.09 34.63
N SER A 86 -0.59 4.91 33.59
CA SER A 86 -0.38 6.37 33.74
C SER A 86 -1.54 7.04 34.46
N VAL A 87 -2.80 6.66 34.16
CA VAL A 87 -3.99 7.14 34.84
C VAL A 87 -3.98 6.74 36.31
N VAL A 88 -3.80 5.44 36.60
CA VAL A 88 -3.72 4.92 37.98
C VAL A 88 -2.62 5.61 38.79
N PHE A 89 -1.43 5.76 38.19
CA PHE A 89 -0.32 6.45 38.84
C PHE A 89 -0.60 7.94 39.07
N GLY A 90 -1.29 8.59 38.15
CA GLY A 90 -1.75 9.97 38.27
C GLY A 90 -2.75 10.15 39.41
N ILE A 91 -3.78 9.29 39.50
CA ILE A 91 -4.76 9.27 40.58
C ILE A 91 -4.07 9.04 41.92
N PHE A 92 -3.18 8.03 42.00
CA PHE A 92 -2.42 7.77 43.21
C PHE A 92 -1.61 9.00 43.69
N LYS A 93 -0.94 9.67 42.76
CA LYS A 93 -0.22 10.92 43.07
C LYS A 93 -1.13 12.03 43.57
N LEU A 94 -2.30 12.20 42.93
CA LEU A 94 -3.29 13.21 43.29
C LEU A 94 -3.82 12.95 44.70
N VAL A 95 -4.27 11.72 45.00
CA VAL A 95 -4.76 11.30 46.32
C VAL A 95 -3.72 11.55 47.43
N ARG A 96 -2.44 11.21 47.15
CA ARG A 96 -1.35 11.48 48.12
C ARG A 96 -1.13 12.98 48.34
N ARG A 97 -1.26 13.78 47.26
CA ARG A 97 -1.16 15.27 47.36
C ARG A 97 -2.28 15.83 48.22
N ILE A 98 -3.53 15.38 48.01
CA ILE A 98 -4.68 15.79 48.80
C ILE A 98 -4.48 15.41 50.28
N ARG A 99 -3.97 14.18 50.54
CA ARG A 99 -3.70 13.70 51.91
C ARG A 99 -2.41 14.28 52.51
N ARG A 100 -1.79 15.29 51.89
CA ARG A 100 -0.53 15.92 52.31
C ARG A 100 0.63 14.94 52.60
N LYS A 101 0.58 13.74 52.01
CA LYS A 101 1.62 12.70 52.11
C LYS A 101 2.65 12.85 50.98
N SER A 102 3.96 12.72 51.28
CA SER A 102 5.01 12.73 50.27
C SER A 102 4.77 11.62 49.22
N ALA A 103 4.70 11.98 47.95
CA ALA A 103 4.57 11.00 46.85
C ALA A 103 5.94 10.35 46.62
N LYS A 104 6.11 9.08 47.04
CA LYS A 104 7.31 8.30 46.67
C LYS A 104 7.39 8.25 45.12
N LYS A 105 8.55 8.67 44.59
CA LYS A 105 8.81 8.53 43.16
C LYS A 105 8.95 7.04 42.82
N SER A 106 7.99 6.46 42.11
CA SER A 106 8.12 5.06 41.66
C SER A 106 9.28 4.94 40.66
N ARG A 107 10.33 4.21 41.07
CA ARG A 107 11.47 3.91 40.18
C ARG A 107 11.03 3.04 39.01
N ILE A 108 10.16 2.07 39.28
CA ILE A 108 9.62 1.13 38.27
C ILE A 108 8.87 1.91 37.17
N TYR A 109 7.88 2.75 37.53
CA TYR A 109 7.14 3.54 36.56
C TYR A 109 8.04 4.45 35.71
N ARG A 110 9.05 5.08 36.33
CA ARG A 110 9.98 5.94 35.58
C ARG A 110 10.87 5.15 34.61
N THR A 111 11.31 3.95 35.01
CA THR A 111 12.08 3.07 34.14
C THR A 111 11.24 2.58 32.99
N TYR A 112 10.02 2.13 33.26
CA TYR A 112 9.05 1.73 32.24
C TYR A 112 8.82 2.85 31.22
N MET A 113 8.48 4.06 31.66
CA MET A 113 8.27 5.20 30.75
C MET A 113 9.50 5.57 29.93
N LYS A 114 10.71 5.37 30.45
CA LYS A 114 11.94 5.54 29.67
C LYS A 114 12.08 4.50 28.57
N VAL A 115 11.74 3.25 28.84
CA VAL A 115 11.75 2.17 27.84
C VAL A 115 10.71 2.45 26.77
N ILE A 116 9.48 2.79 27.15
CA ILE A 116 8.42 3.16 26.20
C ILE A 116 8.84 4.33 25.32
N LEU A 117 9.48 5.36 25.90
CA LEU A 117 9.97 6.50 25.13
C LEU A 117 11.05 6.10 24.11
N VAL A 118 11.98 5.19 24.49
CA VAL A 118 12.99 4.69 23.54
C VAL A 118 12.33 3.92 22.42
N ILE A 119 11.38 3.03 22.75
CA ILE A 119 10.62 2.26 21.73
C ILE A 119 9.90 3.24 20.78
N ALA A 120 9.20 4.25 21.33
CA ALA A 120 8.50 5.25 20.52
C ALA A 120 9.46 6.03 19.60
N VAL A 121 10.65 6.39 20.10
CA VAL A 121 11.69 7.05 19.28
C VAL A 121 12.17 6.12 18.16
N CYS A 122 12.38 4.83 18.43
CA CYS A 122 12.76 3.86 17.40
C CYS A 122 11.67 3.76 16.31
N PHE A 123 10.39 3.64 16.70
CA PHE A 123 9.28 3.63 15.73
C PHE A 123 9.20 4.94 14.92
N LEU A 124 9.42 6.09 15.55
CA LEU A 124 9.44 7.38 14.86
C LEU A 124 10.57 7.46 13.82
N TRP A 125 11.75 6.90 14.11
CA TRP A 125 12.84 6.79 13.16
C TRP A 125 12.50 5.84 12.01
N MET A 126 11.95 4.66 12.31
CA MET A 126 11.52 3.72 11.29
C MET A 126 10.42 4.34 10.41
N TYR A 127 9.45 5.05 10.99
CA TYR A 127 8.43 5.76 10.23
C TYR A 127 9.03 6.77 9.26
N LEU A 128 10.01 7.59 9.72
CA LEU A 128 10.65 8.58 8.86
C LEU A 128 11.35 7.93 7.67
N PHE A 129 12.17 6.90 7.90
CA PHE A 129 13.00 6.30 6.86
C PHE A 129 12.29 5.24 6.02
N HIS A 130 11.31 4.54 6.58
CA HIS A 130 10.63 3.46 5.88
C HIS A 130 9.32 3.90 5.20
N TRP A 131 8.76 5.03 5.63
CA TRP A 131 7.48 5.50 5.09
C TRP A 131 7.55 6.97 4.65
N TRP A 132 7.82 7.89 5.56
CA TRP A 132 7.68 9.32 5.31
C TRP A 132 8.55 9.82 4.14
N ILE A 133 9.87 9.57 4.16
CA ILE A 133 10.77 9.98 3.08
C ILE A 133 10.39 9.31 1.75
N PRO A 134 10.19 7.97 1.67
CA PRO A 134 9.76 7.33 0.43
C PRO A 134 8.44 7.85 -0.12
N TYR A 135 7.50 8.21 0.73
CA TYR A 135 6.19 8.72 0.31
C TYR A 135 6.24 10.14 -0.27
N ASN A 136 7.17 10.99 0.19
CA ASN A 136 7.22 12.40 -0.20
C ASN A 136 8.04 12.69 -1.48
N GLY A 137 8.70 11.70 -2.08
CA GLY A 137 9.39 11.82 -3.37
C GLY A 137 8.47 12.26 -4.51
N HIS A 138 9.04 12.49 -5.67
CA HIS A 138 8.23 12.73 -6.88
C HIS A 138 7.42 11.49 -7.22
N VAL A 139 6.21 11.70 -7.72
CA VAL A 139 5.42 10.63 -8.33
C VAL A 139 6.15 10.17 -9.59
N MET A 140 6.12 8.86 -9.84
CA MET A 140 6.67 8.31 -11.07
C MET A 140 6.06 9.00 -12.30
N GLY A 141 6.90 9.42 -13.23
CA GLY A 141 6.42 10.07 -14.45
C GLY A 141 5.92 11.51 -14.26
N GLU A 142 6.11 12.13 -13.07
CA GLU A 142 5.86 13.57 -12.93
C GLU A 142 6.79 14.37 -13.86
N PRO A 143 6.34 14.82 -15.04
CA PRO A 143 7.02 15.90 -15.73
C PRO A 143 6.80 17.18 -14.91
N ALA A 144 7.64 18.19 -15.13
CA ALA A 144 7.34 19.54 -14.65
C ALA A 144 5.89 19.87 -15.04
N ALA A 145 5.12 20.49 -14.14
CA ALA A 145 3.69 20.74 -14.33
C ALA A 145 3.37 21.49 -15.65
N GLU A 146 4.36 22.14 -16.22
CA GLU A 146 4.31 22.86 -17.51
C GLU A 146 4.33 21.95 -18.75
N GLU A 147 4.72 20.68 -18.62
CA GLU A 147 4.82 19.70 -19.71
C GLU A 147 3.63 18.73 -19.79
N ARG A 148 2.64 18.88 -18.92
CA ARG A 148 1.48 17.99 -18.84
C ARG A 148 0.51 18.27 -19.98
N ARG A 149 0.61 17.52 -21.07
CA ARG A 149 -0.47 17.48 -22.08
C ARG A 149 -1.56 16.47 -21.69
N GLY A 150 -2.80 16.81 -21.99
CA GLY A 150 -3.90 15.84 -21.97
C GLY A 150 -3.75 14.83 -23.11
N TYR A 151 -4.34 13.64 -22.96
CA TYR A 151 -4.48 12.67 -24.03
C TYR A 151 -5.76 12.91 -24.82
N THR A 152 -5.70 12.65 -26.13
CA THR A 152 -6.88 12.70 -27.00
C THR A 152 -7.70 11.43 -26.83
N ILE A 153 -8.99 11.48 -27.21
CA ILE A 153 -9.88 10.31 -27.22
C ILE A 153 -9.32 9.18 -28.09
N GLU A 154 -8.68 9.54 -29.23
CA GLU A 154 -8.04 8.56 -30.10
C GLU A 154 -6.84 7.87 -29.44
N GLU A 155 -6.10 8.58 -28.59
CA GLU A 155 -5.00 8.01 -27.83
C GLU A 155 -5.54 7.07 -26.74
N TYR A 156 -6.58 7.47 -26.00
CA TYR A 156 -7.25 6.58 -25.04
C TYR A 156 -7.80 5.34 -25.74
N ARG A 157 -8.53 5.50 -26.84
CA ARG A 157 -9.08 4.38 -27.63
C ARG A 157 -7.97 3.46 -28.13
N TYR A 158 -6.82 4.00 -28.54
CA TYR A 158 -5.69 3.20 -29.01
C TYR A 158 -5.18 2.28 -27.90
N VAL A 159 -4.92 2.80 -26.71
CA VAL A 159 -4.41 1.99 -25.60
C VAL A 159 -5.46 0.99 -25.11
N TRP A 160 -6.73 1.42 -25.02
CA TRP A 160 -7.84 0.56 -24.67
C TRP A 160 -7.99 -0.62 -25.65
N ARG A 161 -7.90 -0.42 -26.96
CA ARG A 161 -7.91 -1.49 -27.97
C ARG A 161 -6.72 -2.44 -27.81
N LEU A 162 -5.56 -1.92 -27.50
CA LEU A 162 -4.35 -2.74 -27.29
C LEU A 162 -4.56 -3.70 -26.10
N ILE A 163 -5.13 -3.22 -25.02
CA ILE A 163 -5.43 -4.03 -23.85
C ILE A 163 -6.59 -4.98 -24.11
N SER A 164 -7.65 -4.55 -24.83
CA SER A 164 -8.77 -5.41 -25.22
C SER A 164 -8.32 -6.64 -26.01
N VAL A 165 -7.46 -6.44 -27.02
CA VAL A 165 -6.88 -7.53 -27.80
C VAL A 165 -6.09 -8.48 -26.91
N LYS A 166 -5.27 -7.94 -26.03
CA LYS A 166 -4.43 -8.74 -25.13
C LYS A 166 -5.28 -9.51 -24.12
N PHE A 167 -6.35 -8.89 -23.61
CA PHE A 167 -7.31 -9.53 -22.73
C PHE A 167 -8.02 -10.71 -23.43
N ARG A 168 -8.59 -10.47 -24.60
CA ARG A 168 -9.22 -11.52 -25.43
C ARG A 168 -8.28 -12.70 -25.72
N ASP A 169 -7.01 -12.40 -26.01
CA ASP A 169 -6.03 -13.45 -26.34
C ASP A 169 -5.57 -14.20 -25.09
N SER A 170 -5.46 -13.51 -23.92
CA SER A 170 -5.14 -14.15 -22.64
C SER A 170 -6.25 -15.09 -22.15
N GLN A 171 -7.54 -14.78 -22.40
CA GLN A 171 -8.68 -15.67 -22.09
C GLN A 171 -8.52 -17.07 -22.68
N LYS A 172 -7.87 -17.17 -23.85
CA LYS A 172 -7.63 -18.44 -24.55
C LYS A 172 -6.37 -19.16 -24.05
N ALA A 173 -5.44 -18.43 -23.43
CA ALA A 173 -4.16 -18.94 -22.97
C ALA A 173 -4.20 -19.49 -21.53
N VAL A 174 -5.21 -19.09 -20.75
CA VAL A 174 -5.38 -19.52 -19.35
C VAL A 174 -5.67 -21.03 -19.29
N PRO A 175 -4.93 -21.80 -18.45
CA PRO A 175 -5.21 -23.23 -18.26
C PRO A 175 -6.55 -23.46 -17.57
N ARG A 176 -7.37 -24.37 -18.14
CA ARG A 176 -8.72 -24.67 -17.64
C ARG A 176 -8.91 -26.17 -17.45
N ASP A 177 -9.77 -26.53 -16.51
CA ASP A 177 -10.22 -27.89 -16.29
C ASP A 177 -11.30 -28.31 -17.31
N GLU A 178 -11.84 -29.53 -17.16
CA GLU A 178 -12.90 -30.07 -18.01
C GLU A 178 -14.25 -29.32 -17.91
N ASN A 179 -14.46 -28.55 -16.84
CA ASN A 179 -15.62 -27.71 -16.61
C ASN A 179 -15.42 -26.28 -17.12
N GLY A 180 -14.22 -25.97 -17.62
CA GLY A 180 -13.84 -24.65 -18.09
C GLY A 180 -13.36 -23.69 -16.99
N ARG A 181 -13.19 -24.15 -15.76
CA ARG A 181 -12.69 -23.36 -14.62
C ARG A 181 -11.19 -23.19 -14.71
N ILE A 182 -10.68 -22.04 -14.28
CA ILE A 182 -9.23 -21.76 -14.26
C ILE A 182 -8.51 -22.68 -13.25
N ILE A 183 -7.41 -23.27 -13.68
CA ILE A 183 -6.54 -24.11 -12.82
C ILE A 183 -5.45 -23.21 -12.25
N TYR A 184 -5.60 -22.81 -10.99
CA TYR A 184 -4.62 -21.98 -10.28
C TYR A 184 -3.46 -22.81 -9.73
N PRO A 185 -2.20 -22.36 -9.88
CA PRO A 185 -1.06 -22.96 -9.19
C PRO A 185 -1.09 -22.63 -7.69
N ASP A 186 -0.20 -23.26 -6.93
CA ASP A 186 0.01 -22.83 -5.54
C ASP A 186 0.55 -21.38 -5.46
N LYS A 187 0.29 -20.71 -4.32
CA LYS A 187 0.65 -19.31 -4.09
C LYS A 187 2.15 -19.02 -4.23
N LYS A 188 3.02 -20.01 -3.99
CA LYS A 188 4.45 -19.86 -4.18
C LYS A 188 4.80 -19.75 -5.66
N THR A 189 4.26 -20.65 -6.47
CA THR A 189 4.44 -20.66 -7.94
C THR A 189 3.86 -19.40 -8.55
N ALA A 190 2.68 -18.97 -8.12
CA ALA A 190 2.05 -17.71 -8.53
C ALA A 190 2.95 -16.51 -8.19
N TYR A 191 3.54 -16.47 -7.00
CA TYR A 191 4.44 -15.39 -6.61
C TYR A 191 5.75 -15.36 -7.39
N GLU A 192 6.26 -16.51 -7.79
CA GLU A 192 7.44 -16.58 -8.67
C GLU A 192 7.16 -15.90 -10.03
N ALA A 193 5.93 -15.98 -10.55
CA ALA A 193 5.52 -15.25 -11.74
C ALA A 193 5.52 -13.73 -11.50
N VAL A 194 4.94 -13.26 -10.38
CA VAL A 194 4.97 -11.84 -9.98
C VAL A 194 6.41 -11.33 -9.89
N ILE A 195 7.30 -12.08 -9.22
CA ILE A 195 8.72 -11.69 -9.10
C ILE A 195 9.40 -11.60 -10.48
N ARG A 196 9.16 -12.56 -11.38
CA ARG A 196 9.74 -12.52 -12.72
C ARG A 196 9.30 -11.29 -13.48
N SER A 197 7.99 -10.99 -13.47
CA SER A 197 7.42 -9.82 -14.14
C SER A 197 7.99 -8.50 -13.59
N MET A 198 8.06 -8.35 -12.27
CA MET A 198 8.67 -7.18 -11.63
C MET A 198 10.15 -7.05 -12.01
N LYS A 199 10.91 -8.15 -12.04
CA LYS A 199 12.32 -8.13 -12.44
C LYS A 199 12.51 -7.76 -13.92
N ASN A 200 11.62 -8.20 -14.81
CA ASN A 200 11.66 -7.83 -16.22
C ASN A 200 11.50 -6.32 -16.43
N LEU A 201 10.75 -5.65 -15.55
CA LEU A 201 10.59 -4.19 -15.54
C LEU A 201 11.79 -3.46 -14.90
N SER A 202 12.71 -4.15 -14.25
CA SER A 202 13.77 -3.53 -13.43
C SER A 202 14.83 -2.76 -14.23
N GLU A 203 14.93 -2.95 -15.53
CA GLU A 203 15.79 -2.13 -16.38
C GLU A 203 15.21 -0.72 -16.55
N ARG A 204 13.89 -0.63 -16.72
CA ARG A 204 13.17 0.65 -16.83
C ARG A 204 12.91 1.27 -15.47
N TYR A 205 12.63 0.47 -14.45
CA TYR A 205 12.33 0.89 -13.08
C TYR A 205 13.35 0.30 -12.09
N PRO A 206 14.52 0.92 -11.90
CA PRO A 206 15.61 0.34 -11.11
C PRO A 206 15.27 0.01 -9.65
N ARG A 207 14.24 0.63 -9.06
CA ARG A 207 13.73 0.29 -7.72
C ARG A 207 13.27 -1.16 -7.61
N LEU A 208 12.86 -1.77 -8.72
CA LEU A 208 12.44 -3.19 -8.77
C LEU A 208 13.60 -4.18 -8.66
N LYS A 209 14.86 -3.72 -8.63
CA LYS A 209 16.01 -4.60 -8.38
C LYS A 209 16.08 -5.06 -6.93
N GLY A 210 16.86 -6.11 -6.68
CA GLY A 210 17.20 -6.56 -5.33
C GLY A 210 16.32 -7.69 -4.80
N TYR A 211 16.14 -7.70 -3.48
CA TYR A 211 15.49 -8.79 -2.77
C TYR A 211 13.96 -8.67 -2.79
N TYR A 212 13.29 -9.82 -2.86
CA TYR A 212 11.83 -9.97 -2.76
C TYR A 212 11.51 -10.89 -1.57
N GLY A 213 10.72 -10.40 -0.62
CA GLY A 213 10.21 -11.19 0.50
C GLY A 213 9.00 -12.02 0.08
N THR A 214 8.68 -13.07 0.80
CA THR A 214 7.51 -13.90 0.53
C THR A 214 6.25 -13.23 1.07
N PRO A 215 5.17 -13.09 0.29
CA PRO A 215 3.88 -12.61 0.79
C PRO A 215 3.31 -13.54 1.86
N LYS A 216 2.63 -12.97 2.82
CA LYS A 216 2.09 -13.70 3.97
C LYS A 216 0.60 -13.42 4.12
N ALA A 217 -0.19 -14.46 4.34
CA ALA A 217 -1.59 -14.30 4.67
C ALA A 217 -1.74 -13.64 6.06
N ALA A 218 -2.57 -12.62 6.15
CA ALA A 218 -2.91 -11.97 7.40
C ALA A 218 -3.70 -12.92 8.31
N LYS A 219 -3.39 -12.90 9.60
CA LYS A 219 -4.23 -13.59 10.58
C LYS A 219 -5.49 -12.80 10.91
N CYS A 220 -5.44 -11.48 10.75
CA CYS A 220 -6.61 -10.60 10.89
C CYS A 220 -7.40 -10.46 9.59
N SER A 221 -7.37 -11.46 8.69
CA SER A 221 -8.08 -11.41 7.41
C SER A 221 -9.57 -11.08 7.56
N ASP A 222 -10.24 -11.53 8.62
CA ASP A 222 -11.62 -11.17 8.91
C ASP A 222 -11.80 -9.65 9.09
N VAL A 223 -10.82 -8.98 9.71
CA VAL A 223 -10.84 -7.52 9.88
C VAL A 223 -10.54 -6.82 8.55
N LEU A 224 -9.59 -7.35 7.78
CA LEU A 224 -9.25 -6.80 6.46
C LEU A 224 -10.43 -6.92 5.51
N ASP A 225 -11.08 -8.09 5.49
CA ASP A 225 -12.24 -8.36 4.67
C ASP A 225 -13.39 -7.41 5.01
N TRP A 226 -13.68 -7.30 6.29
CA TRP A 226 -14.65 -6.34 6.80
C TRP A 226 -14.34 -4.89 6.44
N MET A 227 -13.07 -4.50 6.33
CA MET A 227 -12.63 -3.17 5.91
C MET A 227 -12.50 -3.02 4.38
N GLY A 228 -12.79 -4.06 3.59
CA GLY A 228 -12.57 -4.06 2.14
C GLY A 228 -11.09 -3.96 1.73
N ILE A 229 -10.16 -4.40 2.61
CA ILE A 229 -8.72 -4.32 2.37
C ILE A 229 -8.21 -5.65 1.85
N GLY A 230 -7.71 -5.68 0.61
CA GLY A 230 -7.12 -6.86 -0.01
C GLY A 230 -5.74 -7.21 0.55
N GLY A 231 -4.91 -6.21 0.83
CA GLY A 231 -3.56 -6.41 1.35
C GLY A 231 -2.94 -5.13 1.89
N TYR A 232 -1.73 -5.24 2.38
CA TYR A 232 -0.92 -4.10 2.80
C TYR A 232 0.56 -4.46 2.89
N THR A 233 1.40 -3.50 2.60
CA THR A 233 2.84 -3.59 2.86
C THR A 233 3.18 -2.92 4.18
N TYR A 234 3.65 -3.70 5.17
CA TYR A 234 3.93 -3.15 6.49
C TYR A 234 5.33 -2.53 6.56
N PRO A 235 5.44 -1.19 6.66
CA PRO A 235 6.71 -0.49 6.47
C PRO A 235 7.75 -0.78 7.54
N TYR A 236 7.36 -1.18 8.76
CA TYR A 236 8.31 -1.43 9.85
C TYR A 236 9.04 -2.77 9.71
N THR A 237 8.42 -3.75 9.07
CA THR A 237 9.00 -5.08 8.87
C THR A 237 9.30 -5.39 7.41
N MET A 238 8.87 -4.51 6.49
CA MET A 238 8.96 -4.75 5.05
C MET A 238 8.36 -6.09 4.65
N GLU A 239 7.16 -6.35 5.13
CA GLU A 239 6.39 -7.57 4.83
C GLU A 239 5.22 -7.22 3.91
N ILE A 240 5.05 -8.02 2.86
CA ILE A 240 3.86 -8.02 2.01
C ILE A 240 2.85 -8.93 2.69
N THR A 241 1.68 -8.38 3.03
CA THR A 241 0.63 -9.10 3.74
C THR A 241 -0.67 -8.99 2.95
N TYR A 242 -1.40 -10.08 2.80
CA TYR A 242 -2.64 -10.11 2.03
C TYR A 242 -3.79 -10.75 2.83
N ASN A 243 -5.02 -10.35 2.51
CA ASN A 243 -6.22 -10.98 2.99
C ASN A 243 -6.32 -12.40 2.42
N LYS A 244 -6.39 -13.42 3.28
CA LYS A 244 -6.44 -14.84 2.86
C LYS A 244 -7.69 -15.18 2.03
N TYR A 245 -8.74 -14.36 2.11
CA TYR A 245 -9.99 -14.52 1.35
C TYR A 245 -9.99 -13.81 0.00
N THR A 246 -8.88 -13.18 -0.38
CA THR A 246 -8.72 -12.64 -1.74
C THR A 246 -8.84 -13.75 -2.77
N SER A 247 -9.69 -13.55 -3.79
CA SER A 247 -9.86 -14.50 -4.88
C SER A 247 -8.54 -14.80 -5.59
N ASP A 248 -8.37 -16.02 -6.09
CA ASP A 248 -7.11 -16.44 -6.71
C ASP A 248 -6.76 -15.63 -7.96
N LEU A 249 -7.75 -15.15 -8.69
CA LEU A 249 -7.55 -14.31 -9.88
C LEU A 249 -7.04 -12.92 -9.49
N TYR A 250 -7.76 -12.21 -8.62
CA TYR A 250 -7.38 -10.86 -8.17
C TYR A 250 -6.06 -10.86 -7.39
N TRP A 251 -5.71 -11.96 -6.75
CA TRP A 251 -4.47 -12.10 -5.97
C TRP A 251 -3.20 -11.74 -6.74
N TYR A 252 -3.14 -12.01 -8.05
CA TYR A 252 -1.95 -11.69 -8.87
C TYR A 252 -1.72 -10.18 -8.97
N VAL A 253 -2.76 -9.42 -9.26
CA VAL A 253 -2.67 -7.94 -9.37
C VAL A 253 -2.43 -7.34 -8.01
N LEU A 254 -3.17 -7.77 -6.99
CA LEU A 254 -3.00 -7.34 -5.60
C LEU A 254 -1.55 -7.53 -5.11
N ILE A 255 -0.99 -8.73 -5.29
CA ILE A 255 0.40 -8.99 -4.83
C ILE A 255 1.43 -8.22 -5.66
N ALA A 256 1.18 -7.98 -6.92
CA ALA A 256 2.03 -7.12 -7.73
C ALA A 256 1.99 -5.67 -7.24
N HIS A 257 0.80 -5.15 -6.91
CA HIS A 257 0.57 -3.84 -6.28
C HIS A 257 1.31 -3.73 -4.93
N GLU A 258 1.09 -4.66 -4.01
CA GLU A 258 1.77 -4.68 -2.71
C GLU A 258 3.30 -4.83 -2.85
N THR A 259 3.74 -5.57 -3.87
CA THR A 259 5.16 -5.68 -4.20
C THR A 259 5.73 -4.35 -4.70
N ALA A 260 4.95 -3.52 -5.37
CA ALA A 260 5.37 -2.17 -5.76
C ALA A 260 5.58 -1.29 -4.52
N HIS A 261 4.65 -1.30 -3.56
CA HIS A 261 4.84 -0.61 -2.28
C HIS A 261 6.07 -1.11 -1.53
N TYR A 262 6.26 -2.42 -1.46
CA TYR A 262 7.45 -3.04 -0.88
C TYR A 262 8.75 -2.56 -1.57
N LYS A 263 8.71 -2.17 -2.83
CA LYS A 263 9.83 -1.64 -3.61
C LYS A 263 9.99 -0.11 -3.55
N GLY A 264 9.16 0.56 -2.75
CA GLY A 264 9.24 2.00 -2.52
C GLY A 264 8.41 2.85 -3.49
N PHE A 265 7.46 2.26 -4.20
CA PHE A 265 6.40 2.97 -4.91
C PHE A 265 5.21 3.11 -3.96
N TYR A 266 5.25 4.11 -3.08
CA TYR A 266 4.33 4.20 -1.94
C TYR A 266 3.00 4.86 -2.22
N LYS A 267 2.87 5.56 -3.34
CA LYS A 267 1.60 6.17 -3.72
C LYS A 267 0.72 5.12 -4.36
N GLU A 268 -0.58 5.17 -4.06
CA GLU A 268 -1.55 4.16 -4.54
C GLU A 268 -1.57 4.10 -6.07
N ASN A 269 -1.60 5.25 -6.75
CA ASN A 269 -1.53 5.31 -8.20
C ASN A 269 -0.25 4.71 -8.80
N GLU A 270 0.88 4.76 -8.09
CA GLU A 270 2.13 4.09 -8.51
C GLU A 270 2.05 2.58 -8.28
N GLY A 271 1.48 2.15 -7.15
CA GLY A 271 1.23 0.75 -6.82
C GLY A 271 0.32 0.10 -7.85
N GLU A 272 -0.81 0.74 -8.12
CA GLU A 272 -1.80 0.33 -9.11
C GLU A 272 -1.19 0.21 -10.51
N PHE A 273 -0.58 1.28 -11.00
CA PHE A 273 0.09 1.28 -12.29
C PHE A 273 1.15 0.17 -12.40
N MET A 274 1.98 0.01 -11.38
CA MET A 274 3.07 -0.97 -11.42
C MET A 274 2.53 -2.41 -11.32
N GLY A 275 1.48 -2.62 -10.53
CA GLY A 275 0.78 -3.90 -10.43
C GLY A 275 0.18 -4.32 -11.76
N MET A 276 -0.65 -3.47 -12.35
CA MET A 276 -1.26 -3.69 -13.67
C MET A 276 -0.20 -3.89 -14.77
N LEU A 277 0.80 -3.02 -14.83
CA LEU A 277 1.85 -3.11 -15.85
C LEU A 277 2.63 -4.41 -15.75
N ALA A 278 3.04 -4.80 -14.53
CA ALA A 278 3.75 -6.06 -14.32
C ALA A 278 2.90 -7.26 -14.72
N ALA A 279 1.60 -7.23 -14.43
CA ALA A 279 0.67 -8.29 -14.79
C ALA A 279 0.44 -8.36 -16.30
N VAL A 280 0.11 -7.25 -16.93
CA VAL A 280 -0.10 -7.18 -18.39
C VAL A 280 1.14 -7.62 -19.19
N LEU A 281 2.34 -7.36 -18.70
CA LEU A 281 3.60 -7.71 -19.38
C LEU A 281 4.22 -9.02 -18.88
N SER A 282 3.49 -9.80 -18.09
CA SER A 282 3.95 -11.09 -17.57
C SER A 282 4.14 -12.14 -18.68
N ASP A 283 4.90 -13.17 -18.37
CA ASP A 283 5.03 -14.42 -19.12
C ASP A 283 4.08 -15.52 -18.59
N ASP A 284 3.42 -15.28 -17.47
CA ASP A 284 2.46 -16.20 -16.86
C ASP A 284 1.04 -15.93 -17.41
N PRO A 285 0.35 -16.92 -17.97
CA PRO A 285 -0.94 -16.72 -18.64
C PRO A 285 -2.05 -16.27 -17.69
N ILE A 286 -2.07 -16.74 -16.44
CA ILE A 286 -3.10 -16.34 -15.46
C ILE A 286 -2.84 -14.91 -15.00
N MET A 287 -1.57 -14.57 -14.72
CA MET A 287 -1.19 -13.21 -14.34
C MET A 287 -1.50 -12.21 -15.47
N VAL A 288 -1.23 -12.57 -16.73
CA VAL A 288 -1.59 -11.72 -17.89
C VAL A 288 -3.11 -11.54 -17.97
N TYR A 289 -3.87 -12.61 -17.76
CA TYR A 289 -5.32 -12.55 -17.79
C TYR A 289 -5.86 -11.60 -16.71
N ALA A 290 -5.47 -11.80 -15.44
CA ALA A 290 -5.87 -10.93 -14.34
C ALA A 290 -5.49 -9.45 -14.56
N GLY A 291 -4.25 -9.19 -15.02
CA GLY A 291 -3.81 -7.82 -15.28
C GLY A 291 -4.49 -7.16 -16.48
N CYS A 292 -4.84 -7.94 -17.51
CA CYS A 292 -5.57 -7.41 -18.66
C CYS A 292 -7.04 -7.14 -18.32
N GLU A 293 -7.66 -7.97 -17.49
CA GLU A 293 -9.03 -7.77 -16.99
C GLU A 293 -9.11 -6.46 -16.21
N ASP A 294 -8.29 -6.30 -15.19
CA ASP A 294 -8.22 -5.10 -14.36
C ASP A 294 -7.93 -3.84 -15.20
N SER A 295 -6.90 -3.89 -16.06
CA SER A 295 -6.53 -2.79 -16.94
C SER A 295 -7.61 -2.45 -17.98
N TYR A 296 -8.38 -3.44 -18.45
CA TYR A 296 -9.46 -3.22 -19.40
C TYR A 296 -10.60 -2.40 -18.80
N TYR A 297 -11.05 -2.78 -17.61
CA TYR A 297 -12.11 -2.03 -16.92
C TYR A 297 -11.63 -0.63 -16.51
N PHE A 298 -10.42 -0.51 -16.03
CA PHE A 298 -9.78 0.76 -15.69
C PHE A 298 -9.72 1.73 -16.89
N LEU A 299 -9.22 1.25 -18.04
CA LEU A 299 -9.14 2.06 -19.27
C LEU A 299 -10.51 2.33 -19.91
N SER A 300 -11.46 1.40 -19.78
CA SER A 300 -12.84 1.61 -20.23
C SER A 300 -13.47 2.78 -19.48
N ALA A 301 -13.29 2.83 -18.15
CA ALA A 301 -13.78 3.92 -17.34
C ALA A 301 -13.08 5.25 -17.71
N ALA A 302 -11.76 5.24 -17.90
CA ALA A 302 -10.98 6.42 -18.28
C ALA A 302 -11.41 6.97 -19.65
N LEU A 303 -11.56 6.11 -20.65
CA LEU A 303 -12.04 6.50 -21.99
C LEU A 303 -13.47 7.05 -21.91
N MET A 304 -14.34 6.40 -21.14
CA MET A 304 -15.71 6.87 -20.97
C MET A 304 -15.75 8.25 -20.28
N ASN A 305 -14.96 8.44 -19.24
CA ASN A 305 -14.86 9.74 -18.56
C ASN A 305 -14.37 10.84 -19.51
N ALA A 306 -13.30 10.59 -20.30
CA ALA A 306 -12.81 11.51 -21.29
C ALA A 306 -13.87 11.89 -22.34
N LEU A 307 -14.69 10.93 -22.76
CA LEU A 307 -15.81 11.17 -23.68
C LEU A 307 -16.92 11.99 -23.03
N VAL A 308 -17.25 11.70 -21.77
CA VAL A 308 -18.28 12.43 -21.01
C VAL A 308 -17.84 13.88 -20.77
N ASP A 309 -16.58 14.10 -20.45
CA ASP A 309 -16.03 15.44 -20.23
C ASP A 309 -16.03 16.28 -21.50
N GLN A 310 -15.74 15.66 -22.64
CA GLN A 310 -15.71 16.37 -23.93
C GLN A 310 -17.08 16.59 -24.56
N TYR A 311 -18.00 15.63 -24.46
CA TYR A 311 -19.26 15.62 -25.18
C TYR A 311 -20.52 15.63 -24.28
N GLY A 312 -20.34 15.53 -22.97
CA GLY A 312 -21.41 15.36 -22.00
C GLY A 312 -21.91 13.91 -21.91
N MET A 313 -22.58 13.59 -20.80
CA MET A 313 -22.98 12.22 -20.41
C MET A 313 -23.70 11.45 -21.52
N LYS A 314 -24.74 12.06 -22.16
CA LYS A 314 -25.57 11.36 -23.15
C LYS A 314 -24.81 11.01 -24.41
N GLU A 315 -24.10 11.99 -24.97
CA GLU A 315 -23.36 11.84 -26.22
C GLU A 315 -22.09 11.00 -26.00
N GLY A 316 -21.38 11.22 -24.90
CA GLY A 316 -20.19 10.44 -24.53
C GLY A 316 -20.50 8.94 -24.41
N LEU A 317 -21.57 8.57 -23.70
CA LEU A 317 -22.04 7.16 -23.62
C LEU A 317 -22.44 6.59 -25.00
N GLN A 318 -23.03 7.41 -25.88
CA GLN A 318 -23.40 6.94 -27.22
C GLN A 318 -22.13 6.66 -28.05
N ILE A 319 -21.13 7.55 -28.00
CA ILE A 319 -19.84 7.37 -28.70
C ILE A 319 -19.11 6.15 -28.14
N PHE A 320 -19.07 5.96 -26.82
CA PHE A 320 -18.44 4.78 -26.20
C PHE A 320 -19.08 3.48 -26.72
N ARG A 321 -20.42 3.40 -26.74
CA ARG A 321 -21.14 2.25 -27.32
C ARG A 321 -20.84 2.04 -28.81
N GLN A 322 -20.66 3.11 -29.55
CA GLN A 322 -20.24 3.04 -30.94
C GLN A 322 -18.85 2.43 -31.07
N PHE A 323 -17.90 2.86 -30.23
CA PHE A 323 -16.55 2.28 -30.19
C PHE A 323 -16.58 0.78 -29.86
N MET A 324 -17.38 0.36 -28.88
CA MET A 324 -17.59 -1.05 -28.55
C MET A 324 -18.10 -1.86 -29.77
N GLN A 325 -18.99 -1.30 -30.56
CA GLN A 325 -19.52 -1.96 -31.77
C GLN A 325 -18.50 -1.98 -32.92
N GLU A 326 -17.80 -0.89 -33.17
CA GLU A 326 -16.77 -0.80 -34.20
C GLU A 326 -15.60 -1.74 -33.95
N ASP A 327 -15.25 -1.91 -32.67
CA ASP A 327 -14.10 -2.69 -32.21
C ASP A 327 -14.51 -4.09 -31.68
N ALA A 328 -15.74 -4.54 -31.92
CA ALA A 328 -16.31 -5.79 -31.37
C ALA A 328 -15.40 -7.03 -31.56
N GLU A 329 -14.72 -7.14 -32.72
CA GLU A 329 -13.79 -8.25 -32.99
C GLU A 329 -12.52 -8.23 -32.12
N LEU A 330 -12.22 -7.08 -31.53
CA LEU A 330 -11.06 -6.88 -30.66
C LEU A 330 -11.40 -7.12 -29.19
N MET A 331 -12.69 -7.08 -28.84
CA MET A 331 -13.14 -7.13 -27.45
C MET A 331 -12.93 -8.52 -26.83
N PRO A 332 -12.71 -8.58 -25.51
CA PRO A 332 -12.76 -9.82 -24.75
C PRO A 332 -14.19 -10.40 -24.75
N ASP A 333 -14.29 -11.66 -24.36
CA ASP A 333 -15.56 -12.28 -24.01
C ASP A 333 -15.91 -11.87 -22.55
N GLU A 334 -16.77 -10.86 -22.40
CA GLU A 334 -17.13 -10.32 -21.08
C GLU A 334 -17.97 -11.31 -20.26
N ASP A 335 -18.79 -12.18 -20.93
CA ASP A 335 -19.55 -13.23 -20.23
C ASP A 335 -18.60 -14.29 -19.65
N LEU A 336 -17.56 -14.63 -20.39
CA LEU A 336 -16.52 -15.53 -19.90
C LEU A 336 -15.73 -14.90 -18.74
N ALA A 337 -15.34 -13.63 -18.85
CA ALA A 337 -14.64 -12.92 -17.79
C ALA A 337 -15.48 -12.87 -16.50
N TYR A 338 -16.74 -12.47 -16.60
CA TYR A 338 -17.66 -12.44 -15.47
C TYR A 338 -17.81 -13.82 -14.80
N ARG A 339 -17.93 -14.90 -15.60
CA ARG A 339 -18.01 -16.26 -15.05
C ARG A 339 -16.72 -16.63 -14.29
N ASP A 340 -15.54 -16.33 -14.86
CA ASP A 340 -14.25 -16.63 -14.23
C ASP A 340 -14.06 -15.88 -12.93
N GLU A 341 -14.48 -14.61 -12.88
CA GLU A 341 -14.49 -13.80 -11.67
C GLU A 341 -15.44 -14.38 -10.61
N MET A 342 -16.66 -14.77 -11.00
CA MET A 342 -17.62 -15.38 -10.09
C MET A 342 -17.16 -16.74 -9.57
N ASP A 343 -16.59 -17.61 -10.41
CA ASP A 343 -16.01 -18.89 -9.97
C ASP A 343 -14.88 -18.67 -8.96
N ALA A 344 -14.05 -17.66 -9.16
CA ALA A 344 -12.94 -17.31 -8.24
C ALA A 344 -13.47 -16.70 -6.92
N TYR A 345 -14.55 -15.91 -7.01
CA TYR A 345 -15.20 -15.32 -5.83
C TYR A 345 -15.93 -16.39 -5.00
N GLU A 346 -16.71 -17.28 -5.64
CA GLU A 346 -17.37 -18.40 -4.95
C GLU A 346 -16.37 -19.28 -4.19
N ALA A 347 -15.20 -19.57 -4.78
CA ALA A 347 -14.15 -20.32 -4.11
C ALA A 347 -13.57 -19.57 -2.90
N ALA A 348 -13.45 -18.25 -2.98
CA ALA A 348 -13.00 -17.41 -1.86
C ALA A 348 -14.06 -17.35 -0.75
N GLU A 349 -15.35 -17.26 -1.09
CA GLU A 349 -16.46 -17.31 -0.12
C GLU A 349 -16.57 -18.68 0.56
N GLU A 350 -16.37 -19.79 -0.16
CA GLU A 350 -16.33 -21.12 0.43
C GLU A 350 -15.19 -21.22 1.45
N ALA A 351 -14.03 -20.67 1.13
CA ALA A 351 -12.87 -20.62 2.04
C ALA A 351 -13.16 -19.71 3.26
N TYR A 352 -13.86 -18.60 3.07
CA TYR A 352 -14.34 -17.75 4.16
C TYR A 352 -15.32 -18.49 5.06
N ALA A 353 -16.35 -19.08 4.50
CA ALA A 353 -17.38 -19.81 5.26
C ALA A 353 -16.85 -21.03 6.04
N ALA A 354 -15.72 -21.60 5.61
CA ALA A 354 -15.08 -22.74 6.31
C ALA A 354 -14.35 -22.30 7.60
N ASP A 355 -14.08 -21.02 7.77
CA ASP A 355 -13.43 -20.47 8.96
C ASP A 355 -14.45 -19.98 10.01
N SER A 356 -13.98 -19.67 11.22
CA SER A 356 -14.81 -19.07 12.27
C SER A 356 -14.67 -17.55 12.24
N HIS A 357 -15.78 -16.84 12.15
CA HIS A 357 -15.84 -15.38 12.05
C HIS A 357 -16.43 -14.72 13.30
N PRO A 358 -15.62 -14.51 14.36
CA PRO A 358 -16.13 -13.94 15.62
C PRO A 358 -16.63 -12.50 15.50
N LEU A 359 -16.29 -11.81 14.42
CA LEU A 359 -16.68 -10.41 14.17
C LEU A 359 -17.97 -10.26 13.35
N GLU A 360 -18.47 -11.33 12.74
CA GLU A 360 -19.65 -11.30 11.85
C GLU A 360 -20.89 -10.71 12.52
N GLN A 361 -21.08 -10.95 13.83
CA GLN A 361 -22.17 -10.36 14.60
C GLN A 361 -22.10 -8.82 14.78
N TYR A 362 -20.98 -8.21 14.39
CA TYR A 362 -20.75 -6.75 14.45
C TYR A 362 -20.69 -6.12 13.06
N SER A 363 -20.95 -6.90 11.98
CA SER A 363 -20.74 -6.48 10.59
C SER A 363 -21.52 -5.22 10.23
N ASP A 364 -22.80 -5.11 10.62
CA ASP A 364 -23.68 -4.02 10.19
C ASP A 364 -23.27 -2.65 10.74
N THR A 365 -22.94 -2.61 12.05
CA THR A 365 -22.55 -1.34 12.73
C THR A 365 -21.16 -0.88 12.31
N ALA A 366 -20.36 -1.79 11.84
CA ALA A 366 -18.99 -1.56 11.52
C ALA A 366 -18.82 -1.26 10.03
N ALA A 367 -19.66 -1.83 9.16
CA ALA A 367 -19.76 -1.43 7.76
C ALA A 367 -20.13 0.07 7.63
N GLU A 368 -21.10 0.55 8.41
CA GLU A 368 -21.45 1.98 8.49
C GLU A 368 -20.26 2.86 8.94
N ALA A 369 -19.42 2.37 9.86
CA ALA A 369 -18.26 3.13 10.34
C ALA A 369 -17.09 3.09 9.35
N ALA A 370 -16.93 2.01 8.59
CA ALA A 370 -15.95 1.89 7.53
C ALA A 370 -16.31 2.75 6.32
N ASP A 371 -17.56 2.75 5.88
CA ASP A 371 -18.06 3.62 4.79
C ASP A 371 -17.75 5.10 5.06
N VAL A 372 -17.98 5.59 6.28
CA VAL A 372 -17.62 6.98 6.66
C VAL A 372 -16.10 7.22 6.59
N GLY A 373 -15.29 6.20 6.89
CA GLY A 373 -13.82 6.27 6.80
C GLY A 373 -13.33 6.27 5.35
N TRP A 374 -13.91 5.42 4.50
CA TRP A 374 -13.61 5.33 3.07
C TRP A 374 -14.08 6.56 2.32
N ASP A 375 -15.32 7.02 2.51
CA ASP A 375 -15.87 8.23 1.90
C ASP A 375 -14.98 9.46 2.15
N THR A 376 -14.38 9.57 3.36
CA THR A 376 -13.46 10.66 3.68
C THR A 376 -12.08 10.49 3.04
N GLN A 377 -11.58 9.28 2.88
CA GLN A 377 -10.30 9.00 2.24
C GLN A 377 -10.42 9.03 0.71
N GLU A 378 -11.50 8.50 0.16
CA GLU A 378 -11.85 8.60 -1.27
C GLU A 378 -12.08 10.05 -1.69
N ALA A 379 -12.81 10.85 -0.94
CA ALA A 379 -13.04 12.26 -1.25
C ALA A 379 -11.76 13.09 -1.27
N VAL A 380 -10.73 12.71 -0.51
CA VAL A 380 -9.42 13.41 -0.49
C VAL A 380 -8.45 12.85 -1.55
N SER A 381 -8.60 11.59 -1.94
CA SER A 381 -7.69 10.90 -2.89
C SER A 381 -8.28 10.67 -4.28
N ALA A 382 -9.60 10.52 -4.41
CA ALA A 382 -10.25 10.06 -5.63
C ALA A 382 -10.10 11.02 -6.81
N GLU A 383 -10.14 12.33 -6.56
CA GLU A 383 -10.08 13.34 -7.64
C GLU A 383 -8.73 13.35 -8.40
N ASN A 384 -7.67 12.82 -7.78
CA ASN A 384 -6.35 12.71 -8.41
C ASN A 384 -5.91 11.25 -8.68
N TYR A 385 -6.54 10.27 -8.05
CA TYR A 385 -6.11 8.87 -8.07
C TYR A 385 -6.26 8.23 -9.45
N TYR A 386 -7.47 8.26 -10.00
CA TYR A 386 -7.75 7.69 -11.33
C TYR A 386 -7.04 8.45 -12.46
N ASP A 387 -6.97 9.77 -12.38
CA ASP A 387 -6.29 10.60 -13.39
C ASP A 387 -4.78 10.31 -13.45
N ASP A 388 -4.12 10.23 -12.30
CA ASP A 388 -2.67 10.01 -12.23
C ASP A 388 -2.28 8.57 -12.60
N GLY A 389 -3.04 7.54 -12.17
CA GLY A 389 -2.82 6.14 -12.55
C GLY A 389 -3.04 5.90 -14.04
N THR A 390 -4.16 6.39 -14.57
CA THR A 390 -4.47 6.34 -16.01
C THR A 390 -3.36 6.99 -16.82
N ARG A 391 -2.87 8.12 -16.36
CA ARG A 391 -1.82 8.85 -17.04
C ARG A 391 -0.52 8.07 -17.10
N LEU A 392 -0.09 7.45 -16.01
CA LEU A 392 1.11 6.60 -15.99
C LEU A 392 0.99 5.46 -17.00
N PHE A 393 -0.20 4.88 -17.11
CA PHE A 393 -0.49 3.81 -18.07
C PHE A 393 -0.44 4.33 -19.51
N MET A 394 -1.08 5.47 -19.79
CA MET A 394 -1.04 6.13 -21.08
C MET A 394 0.38 6.55 -21.47
N ASP A 395 1.15 7.16 -20.56
CA ASP A 395 2.55 7.56 -20.78
C ASP A 395 3.43 6.37 -21.16
N TYR A 396 3.21 5.21 -20.54
CA TYR A 396 3.93 4.00 -20.87
C TYR A 396 3.65 3.53 -22.30
N PHE A 397 2.38 3.27 -22.63
CA PHE A 397 2.00 2.68 -23.92
C PHE A 397 2.17 3.66 -25.09
N MET A 398 1.92 4.95 -24.89
CA MET A 398 2.18 5.95 -25.92
C MET A 398 3.67 6.20 -26.14
N GLY A 399 4.49 6.09 -25.08
CA GLY A 399 5.96 6.11 -25.18
C GLY A 399 6.51 4.92 -25.97
N GLU A 400 5.98 3.71 -25.78
CA GLU A 400 6.34 2.53 -26.55
C GLU A 400 5.89 2.64 -28.03
N LYS A 401 4.69 3.20 -28.28
CA LYS A 401 4.23 3.52 -29.65
C LYS A 401 5.18 4.46 -30.37
N ALA A 402 5.66 5.50 -29.70
CA ALA A 402 6.60 6.47 -30.28
C ALA A 402 7.97 5.84 -30.60
N LYS A 403 8.39 4.80 -29.88
CA LYS A 403 9.62 4.03 -30.13
C LYS A 403 9.47 2.98 -31.23
N GLY A 404 8.25 2.77 -31.76
CA GLY A 404 7.98 1.75 -32.77
C GLY A 404 8.01 0.31 -32.22
N THR A 405 7.97 0.12 -30.93
CA THR A 405 7.77 -1.18 -30.29
C THR A 405 6.29 -1.56 -30.39
N LYS A 406 6.02 -2.71 -31.01
CA LYS A 406 4.66 -3.24 -31.18
C LYS A 406 4.25 -4.06 -29.97
#